data_3566b7fb028eeb55967c4f4740e7f96a
#
_entry.id   3566b7fb028eeb55967c4f4740e7f96a
#
_cell.length_a   1.000
_cell.length_b   1.000
_cell.length_c   1.000
_cell.angle_alpha   90.00
_cell.angle_beta   90.00
_cell.angle_gamma   90.00
#
_symmetry.space_group_name_H-M   'P 1'
#
loop_
_entity.id
_entity.type
_entity.pdbx_description
1 polymer ?
#
loop_
_entity_poly.entity_id
_entity_poly.type
_entity_poly.pdbx_seq_one_letter_code
_entity_poly.pdbx_strand_id
1 'polypeptide(L)'
;MYNFIIILILFFTIIYCYKCEGIQFNDPGMKYFYKKNNIIYDKKRQLLIKNNKIADISNGLNGKKKYTDKNSMKKIFLDNGIPTSKWYIWNTNLPNSRNLEMLKLQNLNFPLVIKPYDTYGGVGVITDIYDFSRLMRIIPTISKTTDAIIIEEQVIGDTYRIFVFNNIILDIYKIRKPKIVGDGKSSVMKLLKKYINDPDVKLTKAQIDYDLIKKQGYNINSIIPKNKKVIITNVCNSTVGSEPLTVNKNNIHPANIELFKKVARTVNLNACGIDYITKDLEIPYYIYGSIIETNSKPGIKSYIKNNPNVIHKLLNNIKFK
;
A
#
# COMPACT_ATOMS: atom_id res chain seq x y z
N MET A 1 -25.90 16.77 31.87
CA MET A 1 -24.59 16.08 31.88
C MET A 1 -24.34 15.23 30.63
N TYR A 2 -25.30 14.43 30.15
CA TYR A 2 -25.15 13.60 28.95
C TYR A 2 -24.85 14.39 27.66
N ASN A 3 -25.53 15.50 27.42
CA ASN A 3 -25.32 16.33 26.22
C ASN A 3 -23.94 17.02 26.16
N PHE A 4 -23.32 17.27 27.31
CA PHE A 4 -21.98 17.86 27.36
C PHE A 4 -20.90 16.85 27.01
N ILE A 5 -21.09 15.59 27.38
CA ILE A 5 -20.17 14.48 27.07
C ILE A 5 -20.22 14.13 25.58
N ILE A 6 -21.43 14.14 24.99
CA ILE A 6 -21.59 13.89 23.53
C ILE A 6 -20.96 15.02 22.71
N ILE A 7 -21.10 16.28 23.13
CA ILE A 7 -20.43 17.43 22.48
C ILE A 7 -18.92 17.36 22.65
N LEU A 8 -18.41 16.95 23.80
CA LEU A 8 -16.96 16.73 24.01
C LEU A 8 -16.42 15.58 23.16
N ILE A 9 -17.14 14.46 23.07
CA ILE A 9 -16.76 13.32 22.22
C ILE A 9 -16.80 13.71 20.73
N LEU A 10 -17.81 14.45 20.29
CA LEU A 10 -17.89 15.00 18.93
C LEU A 10 -16.77 16.02 18.67
N PHE A 11 -16.43 16.87 19.63
CA PHE A 11 -15.34 17.83 19.53
C PHE A 11 -13.96 17.12 19.49
N PHE A 12 -13.76 16.06 20.30
CA PHE A 12 -12.56 15.24 20.25
C PHE A 12 -12.45 14.40 18.97
N THR A 13 -13.57 13.86 18.46
CA THR A 13 -13.60 13.16 17.16
C THR A 13 -13.38 14.13 16.00
N ILE A 14 -13.91 15.34 16.04
CA ILE A 14 -13.66 16.38 15.03
C ILE A 14 -12.20 16.86 15.11
N ILE A 15 -11.63 17.06 16.29
CA ILE A 15 -10.20 17.42 16.45
C ILE A 15 -9.28 16.24 16.05
N TYR A 16 -9.70 14.99 16.26
CA TYR A 16 -8.95 13.81 15.78
C TYR A 16 -9.02 13.64 14.25
N CYS A 17 -10.10 14.14 13.60
CA CYS A 17 -10.23 14.16 12.15
C CYS A 17 -9.40 15.25 11.45
N TYR A 18 -8.90 16.26 12.18
CA TYR A 18 -8.06 17.34 11.63
C TYR A 18 -6.56 17.10 11.69
N LYS A 19 -6.11 15.84 11.77
CA LYS A 19 -4.68 15.54 11.55
C LYS A 19 -4.36 15.72 10.08
N CYS A 20 -3.61 16.77 9.74
CA CYS A 20 -3.01 16.91 8.43
C CYS A 20 -2.28 15.63 8.06
N GLU A 21 -2.60 15.07 6.90
CA GLU A 21 -1.89 13.92 6.36
C GLU A 21 -0.58 14.41 5.76
N GLY A 22 0.48 13.68 6.00
CA GLY A 22 1.81 14.02 5.54
C GLY A 22 2.80 12.91 5.89
N ILE A 23 4.06 13.16 5.69
CA ILE A 23 5.10 12.18 5.98
C ILE A 23 5.05 11.76 7.46
N GLN A 24 5.02 10.46 7.74
CA GLN A 24 5.05 9.96 9.11
C GLN A 24 6.47 9.95 9.65
N PHE A 25 6.80 10.96 10.46
CA PHE A 25 8.12 11.15 11.08
C PHE A 25 8.23 10.60 12.51
N ASN A 26 7.31 9.77 12.97
CA ASN A 26 7.28 9.25 14.35
C ASN A 26 8.29 8.12 14.62
N ASP A 27 9.16 7.80 13.67
CA ASP A 27 10.15 6.74 13.82
C ASP A 27 11.26 7.16 14.79
N PRO A 28 11.70 6.28 15.71
CA PRO A 28 12.83 6.55 16.60
C PRO A 28 14.11 6.97 15.89
N GLY A 29 14.40 6.43 14.69
CA GLY A 29 15.54 6.82 13.86
C GLY A 29 15.47 8.29 13.41
N MET A 30 14.26 8.82 13.24
CA MET A 30 14.08 10.23 12.89
C MET A 30 14.40 11.17 14.06
N LYS A 31 14.19 10.78 15.32
CA LYS A 31 14.56 11.59 16.48
C LYS A 31 16.05 11.91 16.53
N TYR A 32 16.87 10.89 16.27
CA TYR A 32 18.33 11.07 16.18
C TYR A 32 18.70 12.01 15.04
N PHE A 33 18.09 11.84 13.88
CA PHE A 33 18.33 12.66 12.71
C PHE A 33 17.93 14.12 12.95
N TYR A 34 16.78 14.40 13.57
CA TYR A 34 16.37 15.76 13.93
C TYR A 34 17.37 16.41 14.87
N LYS A 35 17.78 15.69 15.91
CA LYS A 35 18.78 16.18 16.86
C LYS A 35 20.11 16.52 16.17
N LYS A 36 20.60 15.62 15.30
CA LYS A 36 21.85 15.81 14.55
C LYS A 36 21.83 17.01 13.60
N ASN A 37 20.67 17.37 13.05
CA ASN A 37 20.52 18.44 12.06
C ASN A 37 19.90 19.71 12.63
N ASN A 38 19.72 19.81 13.95
CA ASN A 38 19.08 20.94 14.64
C ASN A 38 17.69 21.25 14.07
N ILE A 39 16.90 20.19 13.86
CA ILE A 39 15.53 20.28 13.34
C ILE A 39 14.55 19.96 14.46
N ILE A 40 13.54 20.79 14.62
CA ILE A 40 12.39 20.56 15.50
C ILE A 40 11.23 20.07 14.62
N TYR A 41 10.62 18.97 15.00
CA TYR A 41 9.42 18.46 14.34
C TYR A 41 8.16 18.74 15.18
N ASP A 42 7.32 19.66 14.69
CA ASP A 42 5.98 19.88 15.24
C ASP A 42 5.01 18.85 14.63
N LYS A 43 4.78 17.80 15.39
CA LYS A 43 3.88 16.69 14.98
C LYS A 43 2.43 17.14 14.78
N LYS A 44 1.95 18.11 15.54
CA LYS A 44 0.57 18.58 15.50
C LYS A 44 0.31 19.37 14.22
N ARG A 45 1.26 20.22 13.84
CA ARG A 45 1.17 21.09 12.66
C ARG A 45 1.80 20.48 11.40
N GLN A 46 2.52 19.35 11.54
CA GLN A 46 3.31 18.75 10.46
C GLN A 46 4.34 19.71 9.87
N LEU A 47 5.04 20.42 10.75
CA LEU A 47 6.05 21.39 10.39
C LEU A 47 7.44 20.92 10.81
N LEU A 48 8.43 21.21 9.98
CA LEU A 48 9.84 21.18 10.38
C LEU A 48 10.33 22.59 10.61
N ILE A 49 11.03 22.81 11.71
CA ILE A 49 11.59 24.11 12.11
C ILE A 49 13.10 23.96 12.19
N LYS A 50 13.82 24.82 11.48
CA LYS A 50 15.30 24.88 11.50
C LYS A 50 15.75 26.34 11.40
N ASN A 51 16.59 26.79 12.34
CA ASN A 51 17.13 28.17 12.36
C ASN A 51 16.03 29.22 12.21
N ASN A 52 14.94 29.09 12.98
CA ASN A 52 13.76 29.96 12.95
C ASN A 52 13.00 30.01 11.61
N LYS A 53 13.36 29.14 10.65
CA LYS A 53 12.62 28.95 9.41
C LYS A 53 11.72 27.73 9.52
N ILE A 54 10.57 27.80 8.87
CA ILE A 54 9.51 26.77 8.92
C ILE A 54 9.35 26.15 7.54
N ALA A 55 9.19 24.82 7.52
CA ALA A 55 8.81 24.09 6.32
C ALA A 55 7.56 23.24 6.59
N ASP A 56 6.53 23.44 5.78
CA ASP A 56 5.33 22.60 5.78
C ASP A 56 5.61 21.32 5.03
N ILE A 57 5.43 20.18 5.71
CA ILE A 57 5.58 18.84 5.16
C ILE A 57 4.24 18.10 5.09
N SER A 58 3.14 18.82 5.35
CA SER A 58 1.79 18.29 5.23
C SER A 58 1.34 18.21 3.77
N ASN A 59 0.31 17.42 3.53
CA ASN A 59 -0.39 17.39 2.25
C ASN A 59 -1.50 18.46 2.14
N GLY A 60 -1.56 19.40 3.10
CA GLY A 60 -2.61 20.40 3.19
C GLY A 60 -4.00 19.82 3.49
N LEU A 61 -4.98 20.69 3.65
CA LEU A 61 -6.37 20.31 3.94
C LEU A 61 -7.04 19.61 2.75
N ASN A 62 -6.61 19.89 1.53
CA ASN A 62 -7.19 19.33 0.30
C ASN A 62 -6.79 17.88 0.03
N GLY A 63 -5.67 17.40 0.58
CA GLY A 63 -5.22 16.02 0.43
C GLY A 63 -6.12 15.00 1.14
N LYS A 64 -6.88 15.42 2.17
CA LYS A 64 -7.60 14.49 3.04
C LYS A 64 -8.87 13.87 2.45
N LYS A 65 -9.68 14.62 1.70
CA LYS A 65 -11.05 14.20 1.38
C LYS A 65 -11.21 13.38 0.10
N LYS A 66 -10.34 13.56 -0.89
CA LYS A 66 -10.50 12.92 -2.22
C LYS A 66 -9.79 11.57 -2.38
N TYR A 67 -8.78 11.27 -1.57
CA TYR A 67 -7.82 10.19 -1.86
C TYR A 67 -7.81 9.03 -0.87
N THR A 68 -8.68 9.06 0.13
CA THR A 68 -8.98 7.91 0.99
C THR A 68 -9.98 6.95 0.34
N ASP A 69 -10.74 7.42 -0.64
CA ASP A 69 -11.70 6.63 -1.40
C ASP A 69 -11.04 6.01 -2.63
N LYS A 70 -10.84 4.69 -2.58
CA LYS A 70 -10.19 3.91 -3.65
C LYS A 70 -10.92 4.01 -5.00
N ASN A 71 -12.26 4.12 -5.00
CA ASN A 71 -13.05 4.24 -6.22
C ASN A 71 -12.86 5.61 -6.88
N SER A 72 -13.00 6.68 -6.10
CA SER A 72 -12.76 8.04 -6.59
C SER A 72 -11.34 8.23 -7.09
N MET A 73 -10.34 7.64 -6.41
CA MET A 73 -8.95 7.67 -6.85
C MET A 73 -8.77 7.00 -8.22
N LYS A 74 -9.35 5.80 -8.43
CA LYS A 74 -9.28 5.10 -9.72
C LYS A 74 -9.96 5.87 -10.84
N LYS A 75 -11.11 6.50 -10.57
CA LYS A 75 -11.78 7.39 -11.53
C LYS A 75 -10.89 8.57 -11.92
N ILE A 76 -10.29 9.25 -10.95
CA ILE A 76 -9.34 10.34 -11.20
C ILE A 76 -8.16 9.86 -12.06
N PHE A 77 -7.65 8.65 -11.84
CA PHE A 77 -6.59 8.09 -12.66
C PHE A 77 -7.03 7.92 -14.11
N LEU A 78 -8.19 7.31 -14.35
CA LEU A 78 -8.74 7.13 -15.71
C LEU A 78 -8.94 8.47 -16.41
N ASP A 79 -9.59 9.44 -15.75
CA ASP A 79 -9.89 10.76 -16.29
C ASP A 79 -8.62 11.54 -16.70
N ASN A 80 -7.47 11.18 -16.11
CA ASN A 80 -6.17 11.79 -16.38
C ASN A 80 -5.22 10.90 -17.20
N GLY A 81 -5.70 9.80 -17.76
CA GLY A 81 -4.87 8.88 -18.56
C GLY A 81 -3.71 8.27 -17.75
N ILE A 82 -3.94 7.99 -16.46
CA ILE A 82 -3.04 7.24 -15.58
C ILE A 82 -3.49 5.79 -15.59
N PRO A 83 -2.61 4.83 -15.94
CA PRO A 83 -2.97 3.42 -16.01
C PRO A 83 -3.34 2.89 -14.63
N THR A 84 -4.52 2.28 -14.52
CA THR A 84 -4.99 1.55 -13.33
C THR A 84 -5.79 0.33 -13.78
N SER A 85 -5.87 -0.70 -12.93
CA SER A 85 -6.65 -1.92 -13.23
C SER A 85 -8.14 -1.60 -13.37
N LYS A 86 -8.85 -2.28 -14.26
CA LYS A 86 -10.32 -2.25 -14.33
C LYS A 86 -10.88 -2.81 -13.02
N TRP A 87 -12.01 -2.29 -12.56
CA TRP A 87 -12.59 -2.69 -11.28
C TRP A 87 -14.11 -2.57 -11.27
N TYR A 88 -14.70 -3.25 -10.31
CA TYR A 88 -16.11 -3.16 -9.94
C TYR A 88 -16.25 -3.01 -8.42
N ILE A 89 -17.22 -2.24 -7.98
CA ILE A 89 -17.58 -2.15 -6.57
C ILE A 89 -18.80 -3.03 -6.30
N TRP A 90 -18.56 -4.12 -5.58
CA TRP A 90 -19.60 -5.01 -5.10
C TRP A 90 -20.21 -4.43 -3.83
N ASN A 91 -21.48 -4.05 -3.86
CA ASN A 91 -22.22 -3.54 -2.71
C ASN A 91 -22.86 -4.72 -1.96
N THR A 92 -22.44 -4.97 -0.72
CA THR A 92 -22.95 -6.09 0.07
C THR A 92 -24.41 -5.92 0.52
N ASN A 93 -24.94 -4.71 0.44
CA ASN A 93 -26.34 -4.41 0.73
C ASN A 93 -27.28 -4.68 -0.47
N LEU A 94 -26.74 -4.98 -1.64
CA LEU A 94 -27.52 -5.39 -2.81
C LEU A 94 -27.59 -6.91 -2.93
N PRO A 95 -28.67 -7.46 -3.55
CA PRO A 95 -28.74 -8.88 -3.87
C PRO A 95 -27.53 -9.33 -4.71
N ASN A 96 -27.02 -10.53 -4.43
CA ASN A 96 -25.90 -11.11 -5.19
C ASN A 96 -26.18 -11.22 -6.69
N SER A 97 -27.42 -11.52 -7.08
CA SER A 97 -27.85 -11.56 -8.49
C SER A 97 -27.62 -10.22 -9.19
N ARG A 98 -27.99 -9.10 -8.52
CA ARG A 98 -27.79 -7.76 -9.06
C ARG A 98 -26.31 -7.41 -9.19
N ASN A 99 -25.54 -7.69 -8.16
CA ASN A 99 -24.10 -7.47 -8.22
C ASN A 99 -23.42 -8.31 -9.32
N LEU A 100 -23.85 -9.57 -9.52
CA LEU A 100 -23.33 -10.44 -10.57
C LEU A 100 -23.64 -9.94 -11.97
N GLU A 101 -24.88 -9.45 -12.18
CA GLU A 101 -25.28 -8.83 -13.44
C GLU A 101 -24.37 -7.62 -13.75
N MET A 102 -24.19 -6.72 -12.80
CA MET A 102 -23.38 -5.53 -12.95
C MET A 102 -21.87 -5.86 -13.14
N LEU A 103 -21.37 -6.86 -12.41
CA LEU A 103 -20.00 -7.34 -12.55
C LEU A 103 -19.72 -7.88 -13.95
N LYS A 104 -20.65 -8.68 -14.50
CA LYS A 104 -20.53 -9.23 -15.86
C LYS A 104 -20.43 -8.11 -16.92
N LEU A 105 -21.21 -7.02 -16.74
CA LEU A 105 -21.16 -5.86 -17.63
C LEU A 105 -19.80 -5.14 -17.63
N GLN A 106 -19.00 -5.27 -16.55
CA GLN A 106 -17.67 -4.66 -16.50
C GLN A 106 -16.64 -5.41 -17.36
N ASN A 107 -16.93 -6.62 -17.79
CA ASN A 107 -16.05 -7.46 -18.61
C ASN A 107 -14.61 -7.51 -18.07
N LEU A 108 -14.46 -7.88 -16.79
CA LEU A 108 -13.17 -8.01 -16.14
C LEU A 108 -12.49 -9.31 -16.53
N ASN A 109 -11.19 -9.24 -16.81
CA ASN A 109 -10.37 -10.41 -17.15
C ASN A 109 -9.81 -11.07 -15.89
N PHE A 110 -9.90 -12.41 -15.83
CA PHE A 110 -9.21 -13.19 -14.80
C PHE A 110 -7.69 -13.23 -15.04
N PRO A 111 -6.86 -13.37 -14.00
CA PRO A 111 -7.25 -13.48 -12.58
C PRO A 111 -7.71 -12.16 -11.97
N LEU A 112 -8.54 -12.26 -10.92
CA LEU A 112 -9.04 -11.11 -10.18
C LEU A 112 -8.39 -11.00 -8.80
N VAL A 113 -8.43 -9.77 -8.26
CA VAL A 113 -8.14 -9.45 -6.85
C VAL A 113 -9.43 -8.96 -6.22
N ILE A 114 -9.67 -9.39 -4.98
CA ILE A 114 -10.77 -8.90 -4.15
C ILE A 114 -10.22 -8.27 -2.89
N LYS A 115 -10.76 -7.13 -2.50
CA LYS A 115 -10.32 -6.41 -1.29
C LYS A 115 -11.48 -5.65 -0.65
N PRO A 116 -11.55 -5.60 0.69
CA PRO A 116 -12.50 -4.74 1.38
C PRO A 116 -12.26 -3.27 1.00
N TYR A 117 -13.35 -2.51 0.89
CA TYR A 117 -13.28 -1.11 0.48
C TYR A 117 -12.56 -0.23 1.51
N ASP A 118 -12.82 -0.47 2.80
CA ASP A 118 -12.44 0.41 3.91
C ASP A 118 -11.14 0.01 4.61
N THR A 119 -10.43 -1.03 4.12
CA THR A 119 -9.23 -1.53 4.77
C THR A 119 -7.96 -0.94 4.18
N TYR A 120 -6.91 -0.90 5.02
CA TYR A 120 -5.58 -0.42 4.69
C TYR A 120 -4.53 -1.50 4.97
N GLY A 121 -3.35 -1.35 4.39
CA GLY A 121 -2.22 -2.22 4.69
C GLY A 121 -2.35 -3.65 4.14
N GLY A 122 -3.17 -3.86 3.12
CA GLY A 122 -3.37 -5.17 2.50
C GLY A 122 -4.25 -6.12 3.32
N VAL A 123 -4.90 -5.65 4.38
CA VAL A 123 -5.81 -6.48 5.20
C VAL A 123 -7.01 -6.91 4.36
N GLY A 124 -7.30 -8.23 4.36
CA GLY A 124 -8.41 -8.80 3.63
C GLY A 124 -8.24 -8.87 2.10
N VAL A 125 -7.09 -8.49 1.57
CA VAL A 125 -6.79 -8.62 0.14
C VAL A 125 -6.56 -10.09 -0.21
N ILE A 126 -7.28 -10.60 -1.22
CA ILE A 126 -7.13 -11.96 -1.75
C ILE A 126 -6.84 -11.85 -3.25
N THR A 127 -5.79 -12.48 -3.70
CA THR A 127 -5.29 -12.49 -5.08
C THR A 127 -5.55 -13.85 -5.75
N ASP A 128 -5.19 -13.95 -7.01
CA ASP A 128 -5.16 -15.21 -7.76
C ASP A 128 -6.53 -15.91 -7.83
N ILE A 129 -7.58 -15.11 -8.05
CA ILE A 129 -8.94 -15.57 -8.28
C ILE A 129 -9.08 -15.82 -9.78
N TYR A 130 -9.11 -17.10 -10.20
CA TYR A 130 -9.09 -17.49 -11.62
C TYR A 130 -10.45 -17.79 -12.20
N ASP A 131 -11.50 -17.87 -11.39
CA ASP A 131 -12.85 -18.21 -11.83
C ASP A 131 -13.95 -17.64 -10.92
N PHE A 132 -15.17 -17.61 -11.46
CA PHE A 132 -16.35 -17.13 -10.73
C PHE A 132 -16.71 -18.00 -9.53
N SER A 133 -16.47 -19.31 -9.58
CA SER A 133 -16.76 -20.21 -8.47
C SER A 133 -15.92 -19.87 -7.24
N ARG A 134 -14.62 -19.61 -7.44
CA ARG A 134 -13.73 -19.14 -6.36
C ARG A 134 -14.16 -17.76 -5.85
N LEU A 135 -14.49 -16.82 -6.74
CA LEU A 135 -14.96 -15.50 -6.39
C LEU A 135 -16.18 -15.55 -5.47
N MET A 136 -17.21 -16.34 -5.88
CA MET A 136 -18.46 -16.46 -5.13
C MET A 136 -18.30 -17.17 -3.77
N ARG A 137 -17.29 -18.01 -3.60
CA ARG A 137 -16.96 -18.60 -2.28
C ARG A 137 -16.31 -17.62 -1.34
N ILE A 138 -15.57 -16.61 -1.85
CA ILE A 138 -14.82 -15.65 -1.06
C ILE A 138 -15.71 -14.48 -0.61
N ILE A 139 -16.59 -13.99 -1.49
CA ILE A 139 -17.46 -12.83 -1.23
C ILE A 139 -18.19 -12.90 0.12
N PRO A 140 -18.88 -14.02 0.49
CA PRO A 140 -19.60 -14.09 1.75
C PRO A 140 -18.73 -13.91 3.00
N THR A 141 -17.45 -14.30 2.90
CA THR A 141 -16.51 -14.16 4.02
C THR A 141 -16.09 -12.69 4.19
N ILE A 142 -15.80 -12.00 3.09
CA ILE A 142 -15.39 -10.59 3.12
C ILE A 142 -16.58 -9.68 3.44
N SER A 143 -17.78 -9.99 2.94
CA SER A 143 -19.02 -9.22 3.21
C SER A 143 -19.37 -9.11 4.70
N LYS A 144 -18.83 -9.98 5.54
CA LYS A 144 -19.00 -9.88 7.00
C LYS A 144 -18.21 -8.74 7.63
N THR A 145 -17.28 -8.16 6.92
CA THR A 145 -16.32 -7.19 7.45
C THR A 145 -16.39 -5.81 6.81
N THR A 146 -17.17 -5.66 5.72
CA THR A 146 -17.30 -4.40 4.98
C THR A 146 -18.61 -4.35 4.20
N ASP A 147 -19.14 -3.15 4.00
CA ASP A 147 -20.36 -2.91 3.20
C ASP A 147 -20.07 -2.83 1.69
N ALA A 148 -18.82 -2.71 1.32
CA ALA A 148 -18.41 -2.66 -0.08
C ALA A 148 -17.08 -3.38 -0.32
N ILE A 149 -16.98 -4.05 -1.46
CA ILE A 149 -15.83 -4.85 -1.85
C ILE A 149 -15.36 -4.37 -3.22
N ILE A 150 -14.06 -4.17 -3.37
CA ILE A 150 -13.46 -3.91 -4.68
C ILE A 150 -13.09 -5.25 -5.31
N ILE A 151 -13.57 -5.50 -6.52
CA ILE A 151 -13.17 -6.59 -7.40
C ILE A 151 -12.44 -5.96 -8.57
N GLU A 152 -11.19 -6.33 -8.82
CA GLU A 152 -10.38 -5.73 -9.87
C GLU A 152 -9.53 -6.76 -10.63
N GLU A 153 -9.18 -6.45 -11.87
CA GLU A 153 -8.23 -7.25 -12.64
C GLU A 153 -6.89 -7.27 -11.93
N GLN A 154 -6.30 -8.46 -11.79
CA GLN A 154 -4.99 -8.62 -11.18
C GLN A 154 -3.89 -8.21 -12.14
N VAL A 155 -3.13 -7.20 -11.79
CA VAL A 155 -1.91 -6.85 -12.51
C VAL A 155 -0.81 -7.83 -12.11
N ILE A 156 -0.24 -8.53 -13.10
CA ILE A 156 0.80 -9.52 -12.86
C ILE A 156 2.17 -8.85 -12.93
N GLY A 157 2.96 -8.96 -11.89
CA GLY A 157 4.30 -8.36 -11.86
C GLY A 157 4.86 -8.20 -10.47
N ASP A 158 5.90 -7.40 -10.42
CA ASP A 158 6.53 -6.97 -9.20
C ASP A 158 5.90 -5.67 -8.69
N THR A 159 5.73 -5.58 -7.39
CA THR A 159 5.22 -4.37 -6.74
C THR A 159 6.37 -3.43 -6.40
N TYR A 160 6.25 -2.19 -6.82
CA TYR A 160 7.19 -1.13 -6.53
C TYR A 160 6.52 -0.06 -5.67
N ARG A 161 7.26 0.46 -4.70
CA ARG A 161 6.86 1.60 -3.89
C ARG A 161 7.70 2.80 -4.29
N ILE A 162 7.02 3.85 -4.71
CA ILE A 162 7.64 5.10 -5.13
C ILE A 162 7.31 6.18 -4.08
N PHE A 163 8.31 6.96 -3.66
CA PHE A 163 8.15 8.10 -2.79
C PHE A 163 8.39 9.38 -3.56
N VAL A 164 7.33 10.15 -3.76
CA VAL A 164 7.38 11.48 -4.38
C VAL A 164 7.16 12.53 -3.30
N PHE A 165 8.00 13.56 -3.30
CA PHE A 165 7.84 14.74 -2.45
C PHE A 165 8.11 16.00 -3.27
N ASN A 166 7.17 16.97 -3.24
CA ASN A 166 7.23 18.20 -4.02
C ASN A 166 7.59 17.95 -5.49
N ASN A 167 6.95 16.96 -6.10
CA ASN A 167 7.17 16.52 -7.49
C ASN A 167 8.57 15.94 -7.78
N ILE A 168 9.34 15.60 -6.75
CA ILE A 168 10.66 14.98 -6.87
C ILE A 168 10.58 13.55 -6.36
N ILE A 169 11.10 12.58 -7.11
CA ILE A 169 11.19 11.21 -6.67
C ILE A 169 12.37 11.07 -5.71
N LEU A 170 12.06 10.84 -4.44
CA LEU A 170 13.06 10.68 -3.40
C LEU A 170 13.62 9.26 -3.38
N ASP A 171 12.74 8.26 -3.52
CA ASP A 171 13.15 6.86 -3.54
C ASP A 171 12.19 5.97 -4.31
N ILE A 172 12.70 4.85 -4.82
CA ILE A 172 11.95 3.75 -5.43
C ILE A 172 12.56 2.46 -4.93
N TYR A 173 11.72 1.53 -4.48
CA TYR A 173 12.14 0.19 -4.13
C TYR A 173 11.10 -0.85 -4.55
N LYS A 174 11.55 -2.06 -4.84
CA LYS A 174 10.72 -3.24 -5.07
C LYS A 174 10.29 -3.82 -3.72
N ILE A 175 9.05 -4.26 -3.61
CA ILE A 175 8.55 -4.94 -2.42
C ILE A 175 8.67 -6.45 -2.64
N ARG A 176 9.46 -7.12 -1.82
CA ARG A 176 9.57 -8.58 -1.87
C ARG A 176 8.31 -9.21 -1.31
N LYS A 177 7.85 -10.27 -2.00
CA LYS A 177 6.72 -11.07 -1.52
C LYS A 177 7.06 -11.73 -0.18
N PRO A 178 6.09 -11.82 0.76
CA PRO A 178 6.24 -12.56 2.00
C PRO A 178 6.62 -14.01 1.74
N LYS A 179 7.55 -14.52 2.52
CA LYS A 179 8.09 -15.89 2.34
C LYS A 179 8.49 -16.50 3.68
N ILE A 180 8.35 -17.79 3.78
CA ILE A 180 8.99 -18.59 4.83
C ILE A 180 10.30 -19.18 4.30
N VAL A 181 11.25 -19.40 5.22
CA VAL A 181 12.55 -19.98 4.91
C VAL A 181 12.69 -21.31 5.62
N GLY A 182 13.00 -22.35 4.87
CA GLY A 182 13.21 -23.68 5.39
C GLY A 182 14.42 -23.75 6.34
N ASP A 183 14.27 -24.56 7.38
CA ASP A 183 15.35 -24.90 8.34
C ASP A 183 15.84 -26.36 8.20
N GLY A 184 15.24 -27.10 7.24
CA GLY A 184 15.51 -28.52 7.01
C GLY A 184 14.86 -29.48 8.01
N LYS A 185 14.05 -28.98 8.95
CA LYS A 185 13.47 -29.78 10.06
C LYS A 185 11.99 -29.49 10.28
N SER A 186 11.55 -28.25 10.11
CA SER A 186 10.18 -27.81 10.41
C SER A 186 9.27 -27.98 9.19
N SER A 187 8.03 -28.38 9.44
CA SER A 187 6.99 -28.40 8.41
C SER A 187 6.58 -26.97 8.00
N VAL A 188 6.01 -26.83 6.81
CA VAL A 188 5.40 -25.58 6.33
C VAL A 188 4.46 -24.99 7.39
N MET A 189 3.58 -25.81 7.98
CA MET A 189 2.65 -25.36 9.02
C MET A 189 3.37 -24.76 10.23
N LYS A 190 4.46 -25.37 10.70
CA LYS A 190 5.24 -24.85 11.83
C LYS A 190 5.91 -23.54 11.48
N LEU A 191 6.48 -23.41 10.29
CA LEU A 191 7.11 -22.18 9.80
C LEU A 191 6.08 -21.05 9.59
N LEU A 192 4.89 -21.37 9.07
CA LEU A 192 3.79 -20.39 8.93
C LEU A 192 3.31 -19.89 10.29
N LYS A 193 3.12 -20.80 11.28
CA LYS A 193 2.76 -20.38 12.64
C LYS A 193 3.80 -19.43 13.24
N LYS A 194 5.09 -19.74 13.07
CA LYS A 194 6.17 -18.87 13.52
C LYS A 194 6.12 -17.50 12.82
N TYR A 195 5.89 -17.47 11.52
CA TYR A 195 5.80 -16.24 10.73
C TYR A 195 4.63 -15.35 11.15
N ILE A 196 3.43 -15.93 11.34
CA ILE A 196 2.22 -15.18 11.74
C ILE A 196 2.32 -14.65 13.17
N ASN A 197 3.01 -15.36 14.05
CA ASN A 197 3.19 -14.96 15.44
C ASN A 197 4.32 -13.94 15.64
N ASP A 198 5.02 -13.53 14.57
CA ASP A 198 5.98 -12.44 14.63
C ASP A 198 5.23 -11.12 14.91
N PRO A 199 5.57 -10.37 15.98
CA PRO A 199 4.84 -9.16 16.38
C PRO A 199 4.91 -8.04 15.32
N ASP A 200 5.92 -8.06 14.45
CA ASP A 200 6.07 -7.11 13.35
C ASP A 200 5.26 -7.49 12.10
N VAL A 201 4.65 -8.69 12.09
CA VAL A 201 3.89 -9.22 10.96
C VAL A 201 2.39 -9.24 11.28
N LYS A 202 1.59 -8.55 10.47
CA LYS A 202 0.13 -8.52 10.58
C LYS A 202 -0.57 -9.38 9.51
N LEU A 203 0.10 -10.43 9.05
CA LEU A 203 -0.48 -11.37 8.10
C LEU A 203 -1.54 -12.23 8.80
N THR A 204 -2.74 -12.27 8.24
CA THR A 204 -3.80 -13.16 8.72
C THR A 204 -3.73 -14.52 8.04
N LYS A 205 -4.28 -15.56 8.69
CA LYS A 205 -4.38 -16.90 8.08
C LYS A 205 -5.13 -16.89 6.73
N ALA A 206 -6.13 -16.03 6.59
CA ALA A 206 -6.92 -15.89 5.36
C ALA A 206 -6.13 -15.35 4.17
N GLN A 207 -5.00 -14.66 4.43
CA GLN A 207 -4.13 -14.10 3.40
C GLN A 207 -3.03 -15.09 2.94
N ILE A 208 -2.89 -16.24 3.60
CA ILE A 208 -1.98 -17.28 3.16
C ILE A 208 -2.58 -17.98 1.95
N ASP A 209 -1.82 -18.02 0.86
CA ASP A 209 -2.20 -18.70 -0.35
C ASP A 209 -1.62 -20.11 -0.37
N TYR A 210 -2.42 -21.09 0.06
CA TYR A 210 -2.02 -22.48 0.09
C TYR A 210 -1.88 -23.08 -1.32
N ASP A 211 -2.63 -22.57 -2.30
CA ASP A 211 -2.48 -22.99 -3.70
C ASP A 211 -1.14 -22.51 -4.28
N LEU A 212 -0.73 -21.28 -3.92
CA LEU A 212 0.59 -20.78 -4.28
C LEU A 212 1.72 -21.61 -3.65
N ILE A 213 1.57 -22.02 -2.39
CA ILE A 213 2.52 -22.91 -1.71
C ILE A 213 2.58 -24.27 -2.43
N LYS A 214 1.41 -24.83 -2.80
CA LYS A 214 1.31 -26.09 -3.52
C LYS A 214 1.94 -26.02 -4.92
N LYS A 215 1.75 -24.93 -5.65
CA LYS A 215 2.40 -24.68 -6.96
C LYS A 215 3.93 -24.64 -6.87
N GLN A 216 4.50 -24.35 -5.70
CA GLN A 216 5.93 -24.40 -5.43
C GLN A 216 6.43 -25.78 -4.97
N GLY A 217 5.56 -26.81 -5.00
CA GLY A 217 5.89 -28.21 -4.67
C GLY A 217 5.77 -28.56 -3.18
N TYR A 218 5.11 -27.72 -2.35
CA TYR A 218 4.97 -27.95 -0.92
C TYR A 218 3.51 -28.03 -0.47
N ASN A 219 3.27 -28.80 0.58
CA ASN A 219 2.01 -28.80 1.33
C ASN A 219 2.30 -28.48 2.81
N ILE A 220 1.26 -28.35 3.63
CA ILE A 220 1.37 -27.94 5.04
C ILE A 220 2.26 -28.85 5.90
N ASN A 221 2.41 -30.13 5.52
CA ASN A 221 3.21 -31.12 6.23
C ASN A 221 4.63 -31.27 5.64
N SER A 222 4.89 -30.69 4.47
CA SER A 222 6.20 -30.76 3.82
C SER A 222 7.27 -30.10 4.67
N ILE A 223 8.45 -30.73 4.76
CA ILE A 223 9.65 -30.13 5.34
C ILE A 223 10.36 -29.34 4.23
N ILE A 224 10.57 -28.05 4.45
CA ILE A 224 11.28 -27.20 3.48
C ILE A 224 12.79 -27.35 3.72
N PRO A 225 13.57 -27.68 2.68
CA PRO A 225 15.03 -27.77 2.79
C PRO A 225 15.63 -26.48 3.36
N LYS A 226 16.75 -26.61 4.08
CA LYS A 226 17.45 -25.47 4.70
C LYS A 226 17.76 -24.40 3.65
N ASN A 227 17.48 -23.15 4.01
CA ASN A 227 17.64 -21.94 3.16
C ASN A 227 16.71 -21.85 1.93
N LYS A 228 15.90 -22.87 1.64
CA LYS A 228 14.90 -22.78 0.57
C LYS A 228 13.80 -21.79 0.99
N LYS A 229 13.45 -20.87 0.08
CA LYS A 229 12.42 -19.85 0.28
C LYS A 229 11.12 -20.31 -0.40
N VAL A 230 10.00 -20.18 0.30
CA VAL A 230 8.67 -20.46 -0.22
C VAL A 230 7.79 -19.23 -0.01
N ILE A 231 7.25 -18.69 -1.10
CA ILE A 231 6.35 -17.53 -1.08
C ILE A 231 5.01 -17.99 -0.52
N ILE A 232 4.43 -17.21 0.38
CA ILE A 232 3.22 -17.58 1.11
C ILE A 232 1.99 -16.75 0.74
N THR A 233 2.20 -15.63 0.03
CA THR A 233 1.13 -14.77 -0.48
C THR A 233 1.67 -13.86 -1.58
N ASN A 234 0.79 -13.44 -2.51
CA ASN A 234 1.10 -12.40 -3.49
C ASN A 234 0.76 -10.99 -2.99
N VAL A 235 0.15 -10.87 -1.81
CA VAL A 235 -0.07 -9.57 -1.17
C VAL A 235 1.26 -8.98 -0.72
N CYS A 236 1.59 -7.81 -1.26
CA CYS A 236 2.86 -7.11 -1.00
C CYS A 236 2.60 -5.84 -0.18
N ASN A 237 2.91 -5.89 1.11
CA ASN A 237 2.84 -4.72 2.00
C ASN A 237 3.81 -4.91 3.18
N SER A 238 4.34 -3.82 3.72
CA SER A 238 5.23 -3.86 4.89
C SER A 238 4.55 -4.47 6.12
N THR A 239 3.24 -4.31 6.25
CA THR A 239 2.46 -4.86 7.39
C THR A 239 2.34 -6.38 7.37
N VAL A 240 2.45 -7.01 6.19
CA VAL A 240 2.41 -8.48 6.05
C VAL A 240 3.81 -9.12 6.02
N GLY A 241 4.84 -8.36 6.44
CA GLY A 241 6.21 -8.86 6.50
C GLY A 241 6.99 -8.78 5.18
N SER A 242 6.50 -8.00 4.22
CA SER A 242 7.25 -7.73 3.00
C SER A 242 8.46 -6.84 3.26
N GLU A 243 9.55 -7.10 2.57
CA GLU A 243 10.81 -6.37 2.70
C GLU A 243 11.10 -5.50 1.47
N PRO A 244 11.67 -4.30 1.65
CA PRO A 244 12.16 -3.51 0.53
C PRO A 244 13.40 -4.15 -0.10
N LEU A 245 13.48 -4.08 -1.42
CA LEU A 245 14.66 -4.42 -2.21
C LEU A 245 15.03 -3.20 -3.06
N THR A 246 16.25 -2.73 -2.90
CA THR A 246 16.81 -1.63 -3.69
C THR A 246 16.75 -1.95 -5.19
N VAL A 247 16.37 -0.97 -5.99
CA VAL A 247 16.38 -1.05 -7.45
C VAL A 247 17.47 -0.16 -8.03
N ASN A 248 18.01 -0.56 -9.17
CA ASN A 248 18.93 0.30 -9.92
C ASN A 248 18.11 1.41 -10.60
N LYS A 249 18.28 2.64 -10.14
CA LYS A 249 17.50 3.79 -10.65
C LYS A 249 17.87 4.21 -12.06
N ASN A 250 19.04 3.81 -12.54
CA ASN A 250 19.49 4.11 -13.90
C ASN A 250 18.74 3.28 -14.95
N ASN A 251 18.14 2.17 -14.54
CA ASN A 251 17.40 1.27 -15.41
C ASN A 251 15.90 1.60 -15.49
N ILE A 252 15.46 2.69 -14.87
CA ILE A 252 14.04 3.05 -14.88
C ILE A 252 13.73 3.83 -16.16
N HIS A 253 12.77 3.34 -16.94
CA HIS A 253 12.35 4.02 -18.16
C HIS A 253 11.88 5.45 -17.86
N PRO A 254 12.31 6.47 -18.62
CA PRO A 254 11.96 7.88 -18.38
C PRO A 254 10.45 8.14 -18.30
N ALA A 255 9.66 7.46 -19.12
CA ALA A 255 8.21 7.59 -19.09
C ALA A 255 7.60 7.19 -17.72
N ASN A 256 8.16 6.17 -17.05
CA ASN A 256 7.72 5.76 -15.71
C ASN A 256 8.04 6.85 -14.67
N ILE A 257 9.18 7.51 -14.79
CA ILE A 257 9.55 8.64 -13.93
C ILE A 257 8.53 9.77 -14.07
N GLU A 258 8.16 10.13 -15.30
CA GLU A 258 7.16 11.18 -15.56
C GLU A 258 5.75 10.76 -15.14
N LEU A 259 5.39 9.47 -15.30
CA LEU A 259 4.14 8.93 -14.76
C LEU A 259 4.05 9.15 -13.24
N PHE A 260 5.09 8.79 -12.48
CA PHE A 260 5.06 8.91 -11.03
C PHE A 260 4.91 10.35 -10.56
N LYS A 261 5.57 11.29 -11.22
CA LYS A 261 5.39 12.72 -10.97
C LYS A 261 3.98 13.18 -11.35
N LYS A 262 3.46 12.74 -12.51
CA LYS A 262 2.10 13.02 -12.97
C LYS A 262 1.08 12.54 -11.94
N VAL A 263 1.21 11.32 -11.42
CA VAL A 263 0.34 10.77 -10.37
C VAL A 263 0.30 11.70 -9.15
N ALA A 264 1.46 12.07 -8.60
CA ALA A 264 1.53 12.94 -7.41
C ALA A 264 0.87 14.30 -7.64
N ARG A 265 1.07 14.91 -8.83
CA ARG A 265 0.41 16.18 -9.21
C ARG A 265 -1.10 16.01 -9.33
N THR A 266 -1.57 14.94 -10.01
CA THR A 266 -2.99 14.68 -10.23
C THR A 266 -3.74 14.48 -8.92
N VAL A 267 -3.14 13.76 -7.96
CA VAL A 267 -3.73 13.60 -6.63
C VAL A 267 -3.43 14.79 -5.72
N ASN A 268 -2.72 15.80 -6.18
CA ASN A 268 -2.39 17.02 -5.43
C ASN A 268 -1.81 16.74 -4.03
N LEU A 269 -0.84 15.83 -3.97
CA LEU A 269 -0.15 15.45 -2.75
C LEU A 269 1.31 15.91 -2.81
N ASN A 270 1.73 16.72 -1.83
CA ASN A 270 3.14 17.10 -1.66
C ASN A 270 3.99 15.89 -1.30
N ALA A 271 3.48 15.04 -0.40
CA ALA A 271 4.10 13.77 -0.01
C ALA A 271 3.21 12.62 -0.46
N CYS A 272 3.64 11.88 -1.44
CA CYS A 272 2.88 10.81 -2.07
C CYS A 272 3.67 9.50 -2.09
N GLY A 273 3.11 8.46 -1.50
CA GLY A 273 3.56 7.09 -1.71
C GLY A 273 2.72 6.47 -2.82
N ILE A 274 3.35 5.92 -3.85
CA ILE A 274 2.67 5.31 -4.99
C ILE A 274 2.97 3.82 -5.00
N ASP A 275 1.94 2.99 -5.14
CA ASP A 275 2.07 1.56 -5.38
C ASP A 275 1.87 1.29 -6.88
N TYR A 276 2.91 0.80 -7.52
CA TYR A 276 2.97 0.51 -8.94
C TYR A 276 3.33 -0.96 -9.17
N ILE A 277 2.63 -1.63 -10.08
CA ILE A 277 2.94 -2.99 -10.49
C ILE A 277 3.34 -3.00 -11.96
N THR A 278 4.47 -3.61 -12.25
CA THR A 278 4.96 -3.90 -13.61
C THR A 278 5.84 -5.13 -13.59
N LYS A 279 6.10 -5.70 -14.76
CA LYS A 279 7.06 -6.83 -14.90
C LYS A 279 8.50 -6.35 -14.70
N ASP A 280 8.82 -5.13 -15.16
CA ASP A 280 10.10 -4.46 -14.98
C ASP A 280 9.93 -2.94 -15.09
N LEU A 281 10.79 -2.17 -14.38
CA LEU A 281 10.79 -0.70 -14.49
C LEU A 281 11.42 -0.19 -15.78
N GLU A 282 12.13 -1.01 -16.54
CA GLU A 282 12.66 -0.70 -17.86
C GLU A 282 11.54 -0.69 -18.94
N ILE A 283 10.42 -1.37 -18.66
CA ILE A 283 9.24 -1.39 -19.54
C ILE A 283 8.45 -0.11 -19.30
N PRO A 284 8.20 0.71 -20.34
CA PRO A 284 7.38 1.91 -20.18
C PRO A 284 5.93 1.56 -19.80
N TYR A 285 5.33 2.38 -18.93
CA TYR A 285 4.00 2.14 -18.37
C TYR A 285 2.90 1.95 -19.43
N TYR A 286 3.03 2.58 -20.59
CA TYR A 286 2.05 2.49 -21.67
C TYR A 286 2.12 1.15 -22.42
N ILE A 287 3.18 0.37 -22.24
CA ILE A 287 3.28 -1.02 -22.71
C ILE A 287 2.77 -1.97 -21.63
N TYR A 288 3.24 -1.79 -20.38
CA TYR A 288 2.81 -2.63 -19.28
C TYR A 288 3.12 -1.99 -17.91
N GLY A 289 2.08 -1.81 -17.14
CA GLY A 289 2.19 -1.30 -15.78
C GLY A 289 0.91 -0.63 -15.31
N SER A 290 0.70 -0.60 -14.00
CA SER A 290 -0.53 -0.07 -13.41
C SER A 290 -0.28 0.56 -12.04
N ILE A 291 -0.85 1.73 -11.82
CA ILE A 291 -0.92 2.36 -10.50
C ILE A 291 -2.05 1.69 -9.72
N ILE A 292 -1.72 1.11 -8.58
CA ILE A 292 -2.66 0.37 -7.73
C ILE A 292 -3.31 1.28 -6.72
N GLU A 293 -2.50 2.09 -6.03
CA GLU A 293 -3.00 3.10 -5.08
C GLU A 293 -1.96 4.20 -4.83
N THR A 294 -2.44 5.28 -4.21
CA THR A 294 -1.60 6.32 -3.64
C THR A 294 -1.84 6.46 -2.14
N ASN A 295 -0.78 6.74 -1.40
CA ASN A 295 -0.81 6.91 0.03
C ASN A 295 -0.43 8.35 0.38
N SER A 296 -1.34 9.06 1.05
CA SER A 296 -1.12 10.43 1.53
C SER A 296 -0.24 10.50 2.79
N LYS A 297 0.01 9.34 3.41
CA LYS A 297 0.88 9.20 4.60
C LYS A 297 1.98 8.17 4.34
N PRO A 298 2.91 8.43 3.41
CA PRO A 298 3.98 7.48 3.16
C PRO A 298 4.83 7.30 4.43
N GLY A 299 4.88 6.06 4.94
CA GLY A 299 5.73 5.71 6.08
C GLY A 299 7.20 5.75 5.67
N ILE A 300 7.98 6.66 6.25
CA ILE A 300 9.38 6.87 5.85
C ILE A 300 10.31 5.73 6.28
N LYS A 301 9.92 4.94 7.29
CA LYS A 301 10.75 3.84 7.84
C LYS A 301 11.22 2.86 6.77
N SER A 302 10.33 2.41 5.89
CA SER A 302 10.69 1.46 4.83
C SER A 302 11.64 2.07 3.82
N TYR A 303 11.51 3.37 3.52
CA TYR A 303 12.42 4.07 2.62
C TYR A 303 13.80 4.24 3.24
N ILE A 304 13.88 4.61 4.53
CA ILE A 304 15.15 4.71 5.26
C ILE A 304 15.85 3.35 5.34
N LYS A 305 15.09 2.28 5.63
CA LYS A 305 15.63 0.90 5.66
C LYS A 305 16.24 0.51 4.33
N ASN A 306 15.61 0.93 3.22
CA ASN A 306 16.09 0.67 1.87
C ASN A 306 17.24 1.59 1.45
N ASN A 307 17.13 2.89 1.78
CA ASN A 307 18.09 3.92 1.38
C ASN A 307 18.19 5.00 2.47
N PRO A 308 19.19 4.94 3.36
CA PRO A 308 19.37 5.94 4.42
C PRO A 308 19.50 7.39 3.91
N ASN A 309 19.96 7.57 2.67
CA ASN A 309 20.13 8.91 2.07
C ASN A 309 18.80 9.57 1.68
N VAL A 310 17.67 8.85 1.74
CA VAL A 310 16.36 9.43 1.42
C VAL A 310 16.04 10.64 2.31
N ILE A 311 16.50 10.63 3.55
CA ILE A 311 16.30 11.73 4.48
C ILE A 311 17.07 12.98 4.04
N HIS A 312 18.33 12.83 3.64
CA HIS A 312 19.14 13.94 3.12
C HIS A 312 18.50 14.53 1.85
N LYS A 313 18.04 13.67 0.95
CA LYS A 313 17.31 14.11 -0.24
C LYS A 313 16.02 14.85 0.12
N LEU A 314 15.26 14.34 1.08
CA LEU A 314 14.04 15.00 1.56
C LEU A 314 14.35 16.38 2.08
N LEU A 315 15.34 16.55 2.97
CA LEU A 315 15.70 17.84 3.55
C LEU A 315 16.24 18.85 2.53
N ASN A 316 17.02 18.37 1.57
CA ASN A 316 17.54 19.24 0.51
C ASN A 316 16.43 19.78 -0.40
N ASN A 317 15.28 19.11 -0.43
CA ASN A 317 14.11 19.50 -1.22
C ASN A 317 13.01 20.17 -0.39
N ILE A 318 13.21 20.34 0.89
CA ILE A 318 12.33 21.12 1.77
C ILE A 318 12.75 22.61 1.70
N LYS A 319 11.82 23.45 1.29
CA LYS A 319 12.01 24.90 1.33
C LYS A 319 11.62 25.42 2.71
N PHE A 320 12.60 25.75 3.52
CA PHE A 320 12.39 26.51 4.76
C PHE A 320 12.18 28.00 4.41
N LYS A 321 11.04 28.53 4.80
CA LYS A 321 10.65 29.94 4.62
C LYS A 321 10.86 30.73 5.90
#